data_2e3c685c8d2d6e408ee227bdd7216b9c
#
_entry.id   2e3c685c8d2d6e408ee227bdd7216b9c
#
_cell.length_a   1.000
_cell.length_b   1.000
_cell.length_c   1.000
_cell.angle_alpha   90.00
_cell.angle_beta   90.00
_cell.angle_gamma   90.00
#
_symmetry.space_group_name_H-M   'P 1'
#
loop_
_entity.id
_entity.type
_entity.pdbx_description
1 polymer ?
#
loop_
_entity_poly.entity_id
_entity_poly.type
_entity_poly.pdbx_seq_one_letter_code
_entity_poly.pdbx_strand_id
1 'polypeptide(L)'
;MRELTPVMSSGVSATRLTAAEFQNLTAVPAAVEWFANLTNPRTRRAYQSDLEDFCQFVGLHTPEQFREVTRAHVLAWRRQFEQRGLSGATQRRKLAALSSLFDYLLDRNAVAGGNPVHGVKRPKLETTEGKTPALADHQAKALLEAPDPASLKGLRDRAILAVLLYHGLRREEAARLQVDDLQQRRGIQHLQIHGKGGKLRYVPLHPVAAERLHTYLEASGHHQEHANAPLFRPLRGPKTGLGISAEGIYALVGQYAKAAGIAVAGLGVHGLRATAATNALEHEADIAKVQAWLGHANISTTKLYDRRDSRPEDSPTFKVYY
;
A
#
# COMPACT_ATOMS: atom_id res chain seq x y z
N MET A 1 -8.97 -26.03 11.71
CA MET A 1 -8.77 -24.60 11.44
C MET A 1 -9.88 -23.88 10.67
N ARG A 2 -11.04 -24.54 10.36
CA ARG A 2 -12.23 -23.85 9.79
C ARG A 2 -13.02 -23.02 10.83
N GLU A 3 -12.73 -23.14 12.11
CA GLU A 3 -13.47 -22.47 13.22
C GLU A 3 -12.82 -21.19 13.75
N LEU A 4 -11.72 -20.70 13.15
CA LEU A 4 -11.13 -19.39 13.48
C LEU A 4 -11.73 -18.21 12.67
N THR A 5 -12.73 -18.47 11.86
CA THR A 5 -13.53 -17.42 11.25
C THR A 5 -14.64 -17.05 12.23
N PRO A 6 -14.59 -15.89 12.88
CA PRO A 6 -15.62 -15.53 13.84
C PRO A 6 -16.97 -15.43 13.13
N VAL A 7 -17.98 -15.95 13.77
CA VAL A 7 -19.39 -15.67 13.56
C VAL A 7 -19.65 -14.17 13.82
N MET A 8 -19.09 -13.31 12.98
CA MET A 8 -19.31 -11.86 12.96
C MET A 8 -20.04 -11.43 11.67
N SER A 9 -20.76 -12.36 11.03
CA SER A 9 -21.49 -12.10 9.79
C SER A 9 -22.99 -12.34 9.89
N SER A 10 -23.61 -12.08 11.04
CA SER A 10 -25.05 -11.95 11.14
C SER A 10 -25.38 -10.62 11.81
N GLY A 11 -25.77 -9.65 11.02
CA GLY A 11 -26.51 -8.43 11.32
C GLY A 11 -26.46 -7.93 12.75
N VAL A 12 -25.34 -7.35 13.20
CA VAL A 12 -25.35 -6.55 14.42
C VAL A 12 -26.16 -5.29 14.11
N SER A 13 -27.38 -5.26 14.58
CA SER A 13 -28.19 -4.04 14.63
C SER A 13 -27.42 -2.99 15.42
N ALA A 14 -27.18 -1.85 14.82
CA ALA A 14 -26.11 -0.90 15.14
C ALA A 14 -26.19 -0.18 16.49
N THR A 15 -26.98 -0.61 17.49
CA THR A 15 -27.22 0.26 18.64
C THR A 15 -27.00 -0.33 20.02
N ARG A 16 -27.19 -1.59 20.28
CA ARG A 16 -26.93 -2.21 21.60
C ARG A 16 -26.83 -3.72 21.50
N LEU A 17 -25.89 -4.33 22.25
CA LEU A 17 -25.82 -5.77 22.42
C LEU A 17 -26.96 -6.25 23.32
N THR A 18 -27.52 -7.42 23.00
CA THR A 18 -28.39 -8.17 23.90
C THR A 18 -27.55 -8.80 25.04
N ALA A 19 -28.19 -9.18 26.14
CA ALA A 19 -27.50 -9.85 27.25
C ALA A 19 -26.82 -11.17 26.80
N ALA A 20 -27.44 -11.92 25.88
CA ALA A 20 -26.87 -13.15 25.34
C ALA A 20 -25.62 -12.88 24.47
N GLU A 21 -25.67 -11.84 23.60
CA GLU A 21 -24.52 -11.42 22.80
C GLU A 21 -23.36 -10.94 23.68
N PHE A 22 -23.66 -10.19 24.75
CA PHE A 22 -22.65 -9.76 25.73
C PHE A 22 -21.98 -10.94 26.41
N GLN A 23 -22.74 -11.93 26.86
CA GLN A 23 -22.22 -13.17 27.47
C GLN A 23 -21.35 -13.95 26.48
N ASN A 24 -21.78 -14.10 25.22
CA ASN A 24 -21.01 -14.80 24.19
C ASN A 24 -19.66 -14.12 23.89
N LEU A 25 -19.61 -12.75 23.93
CA LEU A 25 -18.36 -12.03 23.71
C LEU A 25 -17.34 -12.23 24.85
N THR A 26 -17.77 -12.50 26.08
CA THR A 26 -16.85 -12.77 27.21
C THR A 26 -16.11 -14.09 27.05
N ALA A 27 -16.63 -15.01 26.24
CA ALA A 27 -16.02 -16.32 25.96
C ALA A 27 -15.10 -16.34 24.73
N VAL A 28 -14.92 -15.20 24.04
CA VAL A 28 -14.07 -15.12 22.83
C VAL A 28 -12.59 -15.33 23.20
N PRO A 29 -11.88 -16.30 22.57
CA PRO A 29 -10.46 -16.49 22.81
C PRO A 29 -9.63 -15.24 22.50
N ALA A 30 -8.61 -14.94 23.32
CA ALA A 30 -7.76 -13.75 23.15
C ALA A 30 -7.11 -13.66 21.76
N ALA A 31 -6.77 -14.80 21.12
CA ALA A 31 -6.24 -14.81 19.77
C ALA A 31 -7.26 -14.32 18.72
N VAL A 32 -8.54 -14.64 18.89
CA VAL A 32 -9.63 -14.19 18.01
C VAL A 32 -9.89 -12.70 18.24
N GLU A 33 -9.90 -12.26 19.49
CA GLU A 33 -10.04 -10.84 19.84
C GLU A 33 -8.90 -9.99 19.25
N TRP A 34 -7.64 -10.44 19.36
CA TRP A 34 -6.51 -9.79 18.72
C TRP A 34 -6.71 -9.63 17.21
N PHE A 35 -7.18 -10.72 16.57
CA PHE A 35 -7.39 -10.71 15.13
C PHE A 35 -8.48 -9.70 14.71
N ALA A 36 -9.57 -9.61 15.49
CA ALA A 36 -10.63 -8.61 15.28
C ALA A 36 -10.13 -7.17 15.47
N ASN A 37 -9.17 -6.95 16.38
CA ASN A 37 -8.56 -5.64 16.64
C ASN A 37 -7.64 -5.15 15.50
N LEU A 38 -7.26 -5.99 14.54
CA LEU A 38 -6.53 -5.58 13.36
C LEU A 38 -7.46 -4.83 12.39
N THR A 39 -7.43 -3.51 12.43
CA THR A 39 -8.34 -2.63 11.66
C THR A 39 -8.10 -2.67 10.15
N ASN A 40 -6.85 -2.89 9.70
CA ASN A 40 -6.53 -2.92 8.29
C ASN A 40 -6.80 -4.31 7.68
N PRO A 41 -7.73 -4.46 6.72
CA PRO A 41 -8.08 -5.76 6.13
C PRO A 41 -6.91 -6.49 5.45
N ARG A 42 -5.96 -5.75 4.88
CA ARG A 42 -4.77 -6.34 4.24
C ARG A 42 -3.77 -6.85 5.26
N THR A 43 -3.53 -6.09 6.33
CA THR A 43 -2.70 -6.53 7.45
C THR A 43 -3.32 -7.77 8.10
N ARG A 44 -4.64 -7.75 8.31
CA ARG A 44 -5.39 -8.89 8.86
C ARG A 44 -5.19 -10.14 8.02
N ARG A 45 -5.40 -10.06 6.69
CA ARG A 45 -5.22 -11.20 5.77
C ARG A 45 -3.77 -11.69 5.74
N ALA A 46 -2.80 -10.78 5.73
CA ALA A 46 -1.39 -11.15 5.73
C ALA A 46 -0.98 -11.84 7.04
N TYR A 47 -1.41 -11.31 8.18
CA TYR A 47 -1.11 -11.88 9.49
C TYR A 47 -1.82 -13.21 9.70
N GLN A 48 -3.04 -13.36 9.20
CA GLN A 48 -3.75 -14.64 9.18
C GLN A 48 -2.92 -15.72 8.49
N SER A 49 -2.50 -15.46 7.25
CA SER A 49 -1.67 -16.40 6.48
C SER A 49 -0.32 -16.68 7.15
N ASP A 50 0.26 -15.69 7.85
CA ASP A 50 1.53 -15.87 8.55
C ASP A 50 1.38 -16.74 9.80
N LEU A 51 0.28 -16.56 10.55
CA LEU A 51 -0.02 -17.40 11.73
C LEU A 51 -0.43 -18.82 11.34
N GLU A 52 -1.20 -18.97 10.25
CA GLU A 52 -1.53 -20.29 9.69
C GLU A 52 -0.27 -21.08 9.32
N ASP A 53 0.69 -20.43 8.66
CA ASP A 53 1.99 -21.02 8.32
C ASP A 53 2.78 -21.42 9.58
N PHE A 54 2.74 -20.60 10.64
CA PHE A 54 3.38 -20.95 11.92
C PHE A 54 2.70 -22.12 12.62
N CYS A 55 1.37 -22.08 12.78
CA CYS A 55 0.60 -23.14 13.41
C CYS A 55 0.79 -24.48 12.69
N GLN A 56 0.77 -24.46 11.35
CA GLN A 56 1.01 -25.66 10.56
C GLN A 56 2.43 -26.20 10.78
N PHE A 57 3.43 -25.32 10.86
CA PHE A 57 4.83 -25.71 11.03
C PHE A 57 5.09 -26.38 12.40
N VAL A 58 4.51 -25.81 13.48
CA VAL A 58 4.73 -26.35 14.84
C VAL A 58 3.67 -27.35 15.29
N GLY A 59 2.61 -27.59 14.49
CA GLY A 59 1.54 -28.54 14.78
C GLY A 59 0.54 -28.03 15.82
N LEU A 60 0.28 -26.73 15.88
CA LEU A 60 -0.74 -26.17 16.77
C LEU A 60 -2.14 -26.33 16.17
N HIS A 61 -3.06 -26.87 16.97
CA HIS A 61 -4.45 -27.12 16.57
C HIS A 61 -5.46 -26.31 17.39
N THR A 62 -5.11 -25.90 18.60
CA THR A 62 -5.98 -25.12 19.49
C THR A 62 -5.30 -23.85 19.99
N PRO A 63 -6.07 -22.79 20.33
CA PRO A 63 -5.53 -21.54 20.85
C PRO A 63 -4.73 -21.70 22.16
N GLU A 64 -5.10 -22.67 23.00
CA GLU A 64 -4.46 -22.90 24.30
C GLU A 64 -3.01 -23.36 24.15
N GLN A 65 -2.68 -24.06 23.06
CA GLN A 65 -1.34 -24.56 22.77
C GLN A 65 -0.32 -23.43 22.51
N PHE A 66 -0.75 -22.18 22.28
CA PHE A 66 0.18 -21.05 22.25
C PHE A 66 0.96 -20.86 23.54
N ARG A 67 0.46 -21.36 24.68
CA ARG A 67 1.17 -21.36 25.98
C ARG A 67 2.44 -22.22 25.98
N GLU A 68 2.53 -23.20 25.11
CA GLU A 68 3.65 -24.12 24.97
C GLU A 68 4.72 -23.63 24.00
N VAL A 69 4.43 -22.56 23.25
CA VAL A 69 5.36 -22.02 22.26
C VAL A 69 6.55 -21.38 22.95
N THR A 70 7.73 -21.85 22.61
CA THR A 70 9.01 -21.34 23.12
C THR A 70 9.78 -20.63 22.02
N ARG A 71 10.86 -19.94 22.41
CA ARG A 71 11.79 -19.33 21.44
C ARG A 71 12.41 -20.37 20.50
N ALA A 72 12.60 -21.63 20.95
CA ALA A 72 13.12 -22.69 20.10
C ALA A 72 12.22 -22.97 18.91
N HIS A 73 10.90 -22.99 19.09
CA HIS A 73 9.92 -23.15 18.00
C HIS A 73 10.03 -22.01 17.00
N VAL A 74 10.18 -20.76 17.47
CA VAL A 74 10.33 -19.58 16.59
C VAL A 74 11.65 -19.62 15.82
N LEU A 75 12.74 -20.05 16.44
CA LEU A 75 14.03 -20.19 15.78
C LEU A 75 14.00 -21.30 14.71
N ALA A 76 13.35 -22.42 15.00
CA ALA A 76 13.16 -23.51 14.03
C ALA A 76 12.34 -23.03 12.82
N TRP A 77 11.23 -22.30 13.07
CA TRP A 77 10.43 -21.70 12.00
C TRP A 77 11.22 -20.68 11.18
N ARG A 78 12.02 -19.83 11.81
CA ARG A 78 12.92 -18.90 11.09
C ARG A 78 13.92 -19.65 10.21
N ARG A 79 14.49 -20.76 10.68
CA ARG A 79 15.40 -21.58 9.87
C ARG A 79 14.70 -22.15 8.63
N GLN A 80 13.43 -22.54 8.76
CA GLN A 80 12.64 -22.98 7.61
C GLN A 80 12.48 -21.87 6.56
N PHE A 81 12.41 -20.58 6.96
CA PHE A 81 12.34 -19.47 5.99
C PHE A 81 13.56 -19.43 5.07
N GLU A 82 14.74 -19.69 5.63
CA GLU A 82 16.00 -19.76 4.87
C GLU A 82 15.96 -20.90 3.86
N GLN A 83 15.53 -22.08 4.28
CA GLN A 83 15.37 -23.25 3.41
C GLN A 83 14.35 -23.03 2.29
N ARG A 84 13.28 -22.29 2.56
CA ARG A 84 12.25 -21.90 1.57
C ARG A 84 12.66 -20.71 0.70
N GLY A 85 13.83 -20.12 0.90
CA GLY A 85 14.30 -18.95 0.15
C GLY A 85 13.42 -17.71 0.31
N LEU A 86 12.74 -17.53 1.46
CA LEU A 86 11.86 -16.39 1.68
C LEU A 86 12.65 -15.10 1.77
N SER A 87 12.15 -14.04 1.12
CA SER A 87 12.77 -12.71 1.20
C SER A 87 12.85 -12.20 2.64
N GLY A 88 13.89 -11.42 2.96
CA GLY A 88 14.07 -10.83 4.29
C GLY A 88 12.86 -9.98 4.74
N ALA A 89 12.18 -9.30 3.80
CA ALA A 89 10.95 -8.56 4.10
C ALA A 89 9.80 -9.48 4.53
N THR A 90 9.61 -10.62 3.86
CA THR A 90 8.62 -11.64 4.21
C THR A 90 8.92 -12.25 5.57
N GLN A 91 10.17 -12.61 5.82
CA GLN A 91 10.62 -13.16 7.12
C GLN A 91 10.34 -12.17 8.26
N ARG A 92 10.68 -10.89 8.07
CA ARG A 92 10.41 -9.84 9.07
C ARG A 92 8.91 -9.66 9.34
N ARG A 93 8.07 -9.71 8.30
CA ARG A 93 6.60 -9.61 8.46
C ARG A 93 6.04 -10.79 9.23
N LYS A 94 6.46 -12.01 8.92
CA LYS A 94 6.04 -13.23 9.63
C LYS A 94 6.39 -13.17 11.11
N LEU A 95 7.62 -12.83 11.44
CA LEU A 95 8.05 -12.65 12.83
C LEU A 95 7.32 -11.48 13.52
N ALA A 96 6.97 -10.42 12.81
CA ALA A 96 6.20 -9.32 13.37
C ALA A 96 4.74 -9.69 13.67
N ALA A 97 4.11 -10.50 12.81
CA ALA A 97 2.76 -11.00 13.02
C ALA A 97 2.70 -11.86 14.30
N LEU A 98 3.63 -12.81 14.44
CA LEU A 98 3.72 -13.69 15.61
C LEU A 98 4.05 -12.89 16.88
N SER A 99 4.99 -11.94 16.82
CA SER A 99 5.33 -11.06 17.95
C SER A 99 4.13 -10.26 18.42
N SER A 100 3.38 -9.65 17.48
CA SER A 100 2.19 -8.87 17.81
C SER A 100 1.10 -9.70 18.47
N LEU A 101 0.92 -10.96 18.06
CA LEU A 101 -0.01 -11.87 18.72
C LEU A 101 0.44 -12.16 20.16
N PHE A 102 1.72 -12.53 20.36
CA PHE A 102 2.22 -12.83 21.69
C PHE A 102 2.23 -11.64 22.64
N ASP A 103 2.52 -10.42 22.15
CA ASP A 103 2.41 -9.21 22.95
C ASP A 103 0.95 -9.02 23.45
N TYR A 104 -0.03 -9.28 22.59
CA TYR A 104 -1.45 -9.22 22.96
C TYR A 104 -1.86 -10.33 23.95
N LEU A 105 -1.40 -11.58 23.71
CA LEU A 105 -1.70 -12.70 24.61
C LEU A 105 -1.11 -12.50 26.02
N LEU A 106 0.07 -11.88 26.11
CA LEU A 106 0.70 -11.48 27.37
C LEU A 106 -0.09 -10.40 28.10
N ASP A 107 -0.52 -9.36 27.37
CA ASP A 107 -1.35 -8.27 27.91
C ASP A 107 -2.68 -8.80 28.49
N ARG A 108 -3.22 -9.87 27.91
CA ARG A 108 -4.43 -10.56 28.37
C ARG A 108 -4.20 -11.69 29.38
N ASN A 109 -2.96 -11.89 29.85
CA ASN A 109 -2.57 -13.00 30.72
C ASN A 109 -2.95 -14.40 30.17
N ALA A 110 -3.13 -14.51 28.86
CA ALA A 110 -3.44 -15.79 28.20
C ALA A 110 -2.22 -16.70 28.05
N VAL A 111 -1.02 -16.12 28.06
CA VAL A 111 0.27 -16.83 28.09
C VAL A 111 1.17 -16.24 29.18
N ALA A 112 2.19 -16.97 29.60
CA ALA A 112 3.18 -16.54 30.57
C ALA A 112 4.61 -16.64 30.01
N GLY A 113 5.60 -16.10 30.70
CA GLY A 113 7.02 -16.31 30.36
C GLY A 113 7.60 -15.38 29.30
N GLY A 114 6.84 -14.42 28.80
CA GLY A 114 7.32 -13.42 27.84
C GLY A 114 7.10 -13.81 26.37
N ASN A 115 7.34 -12.84 25.47
CA ASN A 115 7.15 -13.05 24.05
C ASN A 115 8.30 -13.89 23.45
N PRO A 116 8.03 -15.09 22.93
CA PRO A 116 9.07 -16.00 22.41
C PRO A 116 9.78 -15.46 21.16
N VAL A 117 9.24 -14.43 20.52
CA VAL A 117 9.85 -13.78 19.34
C VAL A 117 10.89 -12.72 19.76
N HIS A 118 10.83 -12.22 21.00
CA HIS A 118 11.81 -11.26 21.48
C HIS A 118 13.21 -11.89 21.52
N GLY A 119 14.21 -11.15 21.01
CA GLY A 119 15.60 -11.62 20.87
C GLY A 119 15.85 -12.53 19.67
N VAL A 120 14.85 -12.88 18.88
CA VAL A 120 15.05 -13.57 17.59
C VAL A 120 15.58 -12.55 16.57
N LYS A 121 16.80 -12.80 16.06
CA LYS A 121 17.43 -11.93 15.07
C LYS A 121 16.60 -11.90 13.78
N ARG A 122 16.26 -10.69 13.36
CA ARG A 122 15.57 -10.44 12.08
C ARG A 122 16.59 -10.22 10.98
N PRO A 123 16.35 -10.72 9.73
CA PRO A 123 17.25 -10.46 8.63
C PRO A 123 17.45 -8.95 8.44
N LYS A 124 18.68 -8.54 8.15
CA LYS A 124 18.93 -7.16 7.68
C LYS A 124 18.27 -7.01 6.32
N LEU A 125 17.58 -5.89 6.12
CA LEU A 125 17.14 -5.52 4.77
C LEU A 125 18.33 -4.82 4.13
N GLU A 126 18.97 -5.49 3.20
CA GLU A 126 19.97 -4.85 2.33
C GLU A 126 19.21 -3.97 1.34
N THR A 127 19.13 -2.69 1.66
CA THR A 127 18.44 -1.69 0.84
C THR A 127 19.35 -0.49 0.65
N THR A 128 20.42 -0.68 -0.10
CA THR A 128 21.20 0.44 -0.64
C THR A 128 20.58 0.97 -1.93
N GLU A 129 19.87 0.14 -2.68
CA GLU A 129 19.12 0.55 -3.87
C GLU A 129 17.69 0.01 -3.83
N GLY A 130 16.72 0.82 -4.27
CA GLY A 130 15.34 0.40 -4.39
C GLY A 130 15.19 -0.69 -5.46
N LYS A 131 14.77 -1.89 -5.03
CA LYS A 131 14.46 -3.01 -5.95
C LYS A 131 13.25 -2.74 -6.84
N THR A 132 12.54 -1.64 -6.62
CA THR A 132 11.37 -1.27 -7.41
C THR A 132 11.85 -0.73 -8.76
N PRO A 133 11.42 -1.32 -9.88
CA PRO A 133 11.82 -0.84 -11.19
C PRO A 133 11.23 0.55 -11.43
N ALA A 134 12.03 1.44 -12.03
CA ALA A 134 11.59 2.72 -12.56
C ALA A 134 11.74 2.70 -14.07
N LEU A 135 10.85 3.43 -14.76
CA LEU A 135 10.90 3.62 -16.20
C LEU A 135 11.89 4.73 -16.55
N ALA A 136 12.57 4.59 -17.65
CA ALA A 136 13.25 5.70 -18.31
C ALA A 136 12.20 6.69 -18.89
N ASP A 137 12.61 7.94 -19.11
CA ASP A 137 11.69 9.02 -19.56
C ASP A 137 10.95 8.68 -20.85
N HIS A 138 11.64 8.10 -21.83
CA HIS A 138 11.03 7.69 -23.09
C HIS A 138 9.98 6.57 -22.88
N GLN A 139 10.19 5.67 -21.93
CA GLN A 139 9.23 4.61 -21.58
C GLN A 139 8.01 5.19 -20.84
N ALA A 140 8.24 6.12 -19.90
CA ALA A 140 7.17 6.81 -19.20
C ALA A 140 6.30 7.61 -20.18
N LYS A 141 6.92 8.31 -21.15
CA LYS A 141 6.22 9.00 -22.22
C LYS A 141 5.42 8.04 -23.11
N ALA A 142 6.02 6.94 -23.55
CA ALA A 142 5.32 5.92 -24.33
C ALA A 142 4.11 5.35 -23.59
N LEU A 143 4.24 5.10 -22.28
CA LEU A 143 3.13 4.62 -21.44
C LEU A 143 2.00 5.66 -21.32
N LEU A 144 2.34 6.96 -21.17
CA LEU A 144 1.37 8.05 -21.08
C LEU A 144 0.56 8.21 -22.37
N GLU A 145 1.13 7.89 -23.53
CA GLU A 145 0.49 8.03 -24.84
C GLU A 145 -0.17 6.73 -25.34
N ALA A 146 0.06 5.60 -24.68
CA ALA A 146 -0.45 4.30 -25.11
C ALA A 146 -1.99 4.17 -25.17
N PRO A 147 -2.79 4.80 -24.29
CA PRO A 147 -4.23 4.71 -24.40
C PRO A 147 -4.78 5.57 -25.56
N ASP A 148 -5.74 5.02 -26.30
CA ASP A 148 -6.38 5.66 -27.45
C ASP A 148 -7.15 6.94 -27.05
N PRO A 149 -6.76 8.14 -27.51
CA PRO A 149 -7.42 9.39 -27.15
C PRO A 149 -8.83 9.57 -27.75
N ALA A 150 -9.22 8.77 -28.73
CA ALA A 150 -10.52 8.88 -29.36
C ALA A 150 -11.64 8.16 -28.57
N SER A 151 -11.30 7.30 -27.63
CA SER A 151 -12.25 6.55 -26.84
C SER A 151 -12.39 7.06 -25.41
N LEU A 152 -13.60 7.07 -24.85
CA LEU A 152 -13.82 7.44 -23.44
C LEU A 152 -12.98 6.59 -22.48
N LYS A 153 -12.77 5.29 -22.81
CA LYS A 153 -11.87 4.41 -22.06
C LYS A 153 -10.44 4.94 -22.10
N GLY A 154 -9.96 5.31 -23.26
CA GLY A 154 -8.60 5.82 -23.41
C GLY A 154 -8.42 7.17 -22.73
N LEU A 155 -9.39 8.08 -22.81
CA LEU A 155 -9.36 9.37 -22.08
C LEU A 155 -9.24 9.15 -20.56
N ARG A 156 -10.06 8.27 -19.99
CA ARG A 156 -9.96 7.88 -18.57
C ARG A 156 -8.58 7.32 -18.24
N ASP A 157 -8.09 6.39 -19.05
CA ASP A 157 -6.86 5.66 -18.79
C ASP A 157 -5.63 6.58 -18.94
N ARG A 158 -5.65 7.54 -19.88
CA ARG A 158 -4.67 8.63 -20.00
C ARG A 158 -4.64 9.50 -18.74
N ALA A 159 -5.80 9.85 -18.19
CA ALA A 159 -5.91 10.65 -16.97
C ALA A 159 -5.36 9.85 -15.76
N ILE A 160 -5.68 8.55 -15.63
CA ILE A 160 -5.14 7.68 -14.56
C ILE A 160 -3.62 7.61 -14.63
N LEU A 161 -3.05 7.34 -15.82
CA LEU A 161 -1.60 7.23 -16.01
C LEU A 161 -0.90 8.56 -15.72
N ALA A 162 -1.49 9.69 -16.11
CA ALA A 162 -0.96 11.02 -15.82
C ALA A 162 -0.94 11.28 -14.30
N VAL A 163 -2.03 10.99 -13.60
CA VAL A 163 -2.08 11.15 -12.14
C VAL A 163 -1.05 10.27 -11.44
N LEU A 164 -0.82 9.05 -11.91
CA LEU A 164 0.16 8.14 -11.33
C LEU A 164 1.60 8.61 -11.58
N LEU A 165 1.94 9.03 -12.80
CA LEU A 165 3.30 9.39 -13.19
C LEU A 165 3.69 10.81 -12.77
N TYR A 166 2.77 11.78 -12.80
CA TYR A 166 3.08 13.16 -12.40
C TYR A 166 2.90 13.43 -10.90
N HIS A 167 2.20 12.56 -10.13
CA HIS A 167 1.95 12.82 -8.71
C HIS A 167 2.39 11.66 -7.81
N GLY A 168 2.91 10.58 -8.37
CA GLY A 168 3.45 9.46 -7.62
C GLY A 168 2.44 8.81 -6.66
N LEU A 169 1.14 8.77 -6.99
CA LEU A 169 0.11 8.22 -6.12
C LEU A 169 0.27 6.71 -5.93
N ARG A 170 -0.13 6.22 -4.74
CA ARG A 170 -0.34 4.79 -4.53
C ARG A 170 -1.62 4.35 -5.25
N ARG A 171 -1.71 3.09 -5.67
CA ARG A 171 -2.88 2.57 -6.39
C ARG A 171 -4.20 2.75 -5.62
N GLU A 172 -4.18 2.60 -4.29
CA GLU A 172 -5.35 2.82 -3.45
C GLU A 172 -5.70 4.31 -3.31
N GLU A 173 -4.70 5.19 -3.31
CA GLU A 173 -4.91 6.63 -3.31
C GLU A 173 -5.61 7.04 -4.62
N ALA A 174 -5.09 6.59 -5.76
CA ALA A 174 -5.69 6.87 -7.06
C ALA A 174 -7.11 6.27 -7.22
N ALA A 175 -7.34 5.05 -6.73
CA ALA A 175 -8.64 4.38 -6.80
C ALA A 175 -9.73 5.05 -5.93
N ARG A 176 -9.34 5.79 -4.89
CA ARG A 176 -10.25 6.46 -3.96
C ARG A 176 -10.49 7.92 -4.29
N LEU A 177 -9.82 8.47 -5.30
CA LEU A 177 -10.04 9.87 -5.68
C LEU A 177 -11.50 10.11 -6.05
N GLN A 178 -12.02 11.21 -5.54
CA GLN A 178 -13.35 11.74 -5.81
C GLN A 178 -13.25 13.02 -6.67
N VAL A 179 -14.34 13.41 -7.27
CA VAL A 179 -14.38 14.66 -8.07
C VAL A 179 -14.02 15.86 -7.19
N ASP A 180 -14.48 15.90 -5.94
CA ASP A 180 -14.18 16.96 -4.96
C ASP A 180 -12.71 16.97 -4.48
N ASP A 181 -11.95 15.94 -4.75
CA ASP A 181 -10.52 15.97 -4.46
C ASP A 181 -9.74 16.88 -5.42
N LEU A 182 -10.37 17.34 -6.52
CA LEU A 182 -9.86 18.39 -7.41
C LEU A 182 -10.20 19.75 -6.81
N GLN A 183 -9.30 20.34 -6.05
CA GLN A 183 -9.52 21.59 -5.33
C GLN A 183 -8.72 22.76 -5.88
N GLN A 184 -9.34 23.93 -5.92
CA GLN A 184 -8.65 25.18 -6.19
C GLN A 184 -8.09 25.77 -4.89
N ARG A 185 -6.76 25.97 -4.82
CA ARG A 185 -6.10 26.58 -3.67
C ARG A 185 -5.13 27.67 -4.12
N ARG A 186 -5.36 28.89 -3.68
CA ARG A 186 -4.53 30.05 -4.03
C ARG A 186 -4.33 30.21 -5.55
N GLY A 187 -5.38 29.98 -6.33
CA GLY A 187 -5.32 30.09 -7.79
C GLY A 187 -4.71 28.87 -8.52
N ILE A 188 -4.25 27.84 -7.80
CA ILE A 188 -3.64 26.64 -8.38
C ILE A 188 -4.51 25.44 -8.06
N GLN A 189 -4.76 24.59 -9.06
CA GLN A 189 -5.45 23.31 -8.86
C GLN A 189 -4.57 22.34 -8.08
N HIS A 190 -5.17 21.60 -7.15
CA HIS A 190 -4.52 20.59 -6.32
C HIS A 190 -5.33 19.31 -6.29
N LEU A 191 -4.64 18.20 -6.12
CA LEU A 191 -5.23 16.93 -5.68
C LEU A 191 -5.19 16.84 -4.16
N GLN A 192 -6.34 16.65 -3.55
CA GLN A 192 -6.47 16.25 -2.15
C GLN A 192 -6.31 14.73 -2.08
N ILE A 193 -5.30 14.25 -1.37
CA ILE A 193 -4.95 12.82 -1.37
C ILE A 193 -5.10 12.25 0.04
N HIS A 194 -5.99 11.27 0.18
CA HIS A 194 -6.25 10.54 1.41
C HIS A 194 -5.25 9.38 1.58
N GLY A 195 -4.25 9.58 2.42
CA GLY A 195 -3.19 8.61 2.69
C GLY A 195 -3.54 7.58 3.77
N LYS A 196 -2.59 6.68 4.05
CA LYS A 196 -2.74 5.67 5.10
C LYS A 196 -2.90 6.32 6.48
N GLY A 197 -3.86 5.81 7.28
CA GLY A 197 -4.12 6.30 8.64
C GLY A 197 -4.80 7.67 8.69
N GLY A 198 -5.60 8.02 7.69
CA GLY A 198 -6.35 9.28 7.65
C GLY A 198 -5.50 10.53 7.34
N LYS A 199 -4.22 10.35 7.01
CA LYS A 199 -3.35 11.48 6.65
C LYS A 199 -3.79 12.11 5.35
N LEU A 200 -3.99 13.42 5.37
CA LEU A 200 -4.37 14.23 4.22
C LEU A 200 -3.16 15.00 3.70
N ARG A 201 -2.97 15.03 2.37
CA ARG A 201 -2.01 15.91 1.73
C ARG A 201 -2.57 16.53 0.47
N TYR A 202 -2.11 17.73 0.16
CA TYR A 202 -2.47 18.47 -1.03
C TYR A 202 -1.27 18.55 -1.96
N VAL A 203 -1.44 18.12 -3.19
CA VAL A 203 -0.38 18.11 -4.20
C VAL A 203 -0.82 18.99 -5.36
N PRO A 204 -0.02 20.00 -5.77
CA PRO A 204 -0.33 20.80 -6.96
C PRO A 204 -0.53 19.90 -8.17
N LEU A 205 -1.58 20.16 -8.94
CA LEU A 205 -1.90 19.37 -10.12
C LEU A 205 -1.00 19.79 -11.29
N HIS A 206 -0.27 18.83 -11.85
CA HIS A 206 0.58 19.06 -13.02
C HIS A 206 -0.29 19.44 -14.23
N PRO A 207 0.10 20.45 -15.07
CA PRO A 207 -0.73 20.94 -16.19
C PRO A 207 -1.21 19.83 -17.14
N VAL A 208 -0.34 18.91 -17.54
CA VAL A 208 -0.70 17.77 -18.41
C VAL A 208 -1.71 16.83 -17.73
N ALA A 209 -1.60 16.62 -16.43
CA ALA A 209 -2.58 15.80 -15.71
C ALA A 209 -3.91 16.53 -15.56
N ALA A 210 -3.90 17.85 -15.36
CA ALA A 210 -5.09 18.69 -15.32
C ALA A 210 -5.86 18.61 -16.63
N GLU A 211 -5.20 18.85 -17.76
CA GLU A 211 -5.77 18.75 -19.09
C GLU A 211 -6.45 17.39 -19.33
N ARG A 212 -5.73 16.30 -19.06
CA ARG A 212 -6.27 14.94 -19.26
C ARG A 212 -7.44 14.61 -18.35
N LEU A 213 -7.41 15.10 -17.12
CA LEU A 213 -8.53 14.94 -16.18
C LEU A 213 -9.76 15.70 -16.65
N HIS A 214 -9.61 16.96 -17.07
CA HIS A 214 -10.72 17.77 -17.57
C HIS A 214 -11.32 17.15 -18.83
N THR A 215 -10.50 16.78 -19.82
CA THR A 215 -10.96 16.11 -21.03
C THR A 215 -11.75 14.83 -20.72
N TYR A 216 -11.28 14.02 -19.78
CA TYR A 216 -12.01 12.82 -19.36
C TYR A 216 -13.33 13.16 -18.67
N LEU A 217 -13.32 14.12 -17.74
CA LEU A 217 -14.51 14.51 -16.98
C LEU A 217 -15.59 15.11 -17.87
N GLU A 218 -15.21 15.96 -18.83
CA GLU A 218 -16.12 16.53 -19.82
C GLU A 218 -16.74 15.45 -20.71
N ALA A 219 -15.89 14.57 -21.28
CA ALA A 219 -16.35 13.51 -22.15
C ALA A 219 -17.26 12.47 -21.45
N SER A 220 -17.07 12.26 -20.15
CA SER A 220 -17.86 11.32 -19.35
C SER A 220 -19.10 11.92 -18.72
N GLY A 221 -19.16 13.25 -18.58
CA GLY A 221 -20.28 14.00 -17.99
C GLY A 221 -20.49 13.85 -16.49
N HIS A 222 -19.74 12.97 -15.81
CA HIS A 222 -20.00 12.67 -14.40
C HIS A 222 -19.48 13.73 -13.41
N HIS A 223 -18.72 14.73 -13.88
CA HIS A 223 -18.33 15.88 -13.06
C HIS A 223 -19.53 16.73 -12.61
N GLN A 224 -20.68 16.61 -13.28
CA GLN A 224 -21.93 17.27 -12.94
C GLN A 224 -22.75 16.49 -11.89
N GLU A 225 -22.31 15.31 -11.52
CA GLU A 225 -22.98 14.48 -10.50
C GLU A 225 -22.61 14.96 -9.08
N HIS A 226 -22.82 14.11 -8.10
CA HIS A 226 -22.54 14.48 -6.70
C HIS A 226 -21.05 14.70 -6.43
N ALA A 227 -20.76 15.63 -5.53
CA ALA A 227 -19.42 16.00 -5.08
C ALA A 227 -18.54 14.81 -4.68
N ASN A 228 -19.12 13.82 -4.00
CA ASN A 228 -18.44 12.58 -3.60
C ASN A 228 -18.36 11.50 -4.71
N ALA A 229 -18.68 11.85 -5.96
CA ALA A 229 -18.59 10.92 -7.06
C ALA A 229 -17.15 10.43 -7.28
N PRO A 230 -16.92 9.12 -7.52
CA PRO A 230 -15.58 8.63 -7.82
C PRO A 230 -15.00 9.31 -9.07
N LEU A 231 -13.75 9.80 -8.96
CA LEU A 231 -13.08 10.46 -10.08
C LEU A 231 -12.88 9.53 -11.27
N PHE A 232 -12.52 8.28 -11.01
CA PHE A 232 -12.33 7.26 -12.04
C PHE A 232 -13.33 6.12 -11.87
N ARG A 233 -14.05 5.78 -12.95
CA ARG A 233 -15.12 4.77 -12.94
C ARG A 233 -14.88 3.66 -13.96
N PRO A 234 -15.33 2.42 -13.69
CA PRO A 234 -15.51 1.42 -14.73
C PRO A 234 -16.52 1.93 -15.77
N LEU A 235 -16.26 1.69 -17.04
CA LEU A 235 -17.14 2.16 -18.14
C LEU A 235 -18.12 1.09 -18.61
N ARG A 236 -18.03 -0.12 -18.09
CA ARG A 236 -18.90 -1.26 -18.45
C ARG A 236 -19.23 -2.09 -17.21
N GLY A 237 -20.36 -2.76 -17.25
CA GLY A 237 -20.81 -3.70 -16.24
C GLY A 237 -21.57 -3.06 -15.07
N PRO A 238 -22.01 -3.87 -14.10
CA PRO A 238 -22.90 -3.43 -13.01
C PRO A 238 -22.22 -2.48 -12.00
N LYS A 239 -20.93 -2.22 -12.13
CA LYS A 239 -20.14 -1.35 -11.23
C LYS A 239 -19.85 0.03 -11.82
N THR A 240 -20.53 0.45 -12.87
CA THR A 240 -20.28 1.74 -13.54
C THR A 240 -20.48 2.95 -12.63
N GLY A 241 -21.35 2.87 -11.63
CA GLY A 241 -21.55 3.92 -10.61
C GLY A 241 -20.53 3.91 -9.48
N LEU A 242 -19.66 2.89 -9.39
CA LEU A 242 -18.63 2.77 -8.35
C LEU A 242 -17.27 3.25 -8.87
N GLY A 243 -16.33 3.53 -7.95
CA GLY A 243 -14.94 3.80 -8.31
C GLY A 243 -14.23 2.60 -8.92
N ILE A 244 -13.27 2.85 -9.80
CA ILE A 244 -12.36 1.81 -10.29
C ILE A 244 -11.58 1.20 -9.12
N SER A 245 -11.44 -0.13 -9.10
CA SER A 245 -10.69 -0.79 -8.02
C SER A 245 -9.18 -0.58 -8.16
N ALA A 246 -8.46 -0.70 -7.04
CA ALA A 246 -6.99 -0.67 -7.04
C ALA A 246 -6.38 -1.79 -7.92
N GLU A 247 -7.03 -2.95 -7.98
CA GLU A 247 -6.68 -4.06 -8.86
C GLU A 247 -6.93 -3.70 -10.33
N GLY A 248 -8.01 -2.98 -10.62
CA GLY A 248 -8.31 -2.47 -11.97
C GLY A 248 -7.24 -1.50 -12.46
N ILE A 249 -6.79 -0.59 -11.60
CA ILE A 249 -5.66 0.32 -11.91
C ILE A 249 -4.36 -0.47 -12.14
N TYR A 250 -4.09 -1.48 -11.32
CA TYR A 250 -2.90 -2.33 -11.50
C TYR A 250 -2.93 -3.07 -12.84
N ALA A 251 -4.06 -3.67 -13.19
CA ALA A 251 -4.24 -4.38 -14.46
C ALA A 251 -4.11 -3.43 -15.67
N LEU A 252 -4.64 -2.21 -15.56
CA LEU A 252 -4.53 -1.16 -16.58
C LEU A 252 -3.07 -0.81 -16.86
N VAL A 253 -2.25 -0.58 -15.83
CA VAL A 253 -0.83 -0.28 -15.98
C VAL A 253 -0.12 -1.43 -16.72
N GLY A 254 -0.36 -2.68 -16.32
CA GLY A 254 0.22 -3.86 -17.00
C GLY A 254 -0.21 -3.99 -18.46
N GLN A 255 -1.49 -3.72 -18.76
CA GLN A 255 -2.03 -3.75 -20.11
C GLN A 255 -1.31 -2.74 -21.03
N TYR A 256 -1.20 -1.48 -20.60
CA TYR A 256 -0.58 -0.44 -21.41
C TYR A 256 0.95 -0.55 -21.47
N ALA A 257 1.60 -1.03 -20.40
CA ALA A 257 3.03 -1.34 -20.45
C ALA A 257 3.33 -2.40 -21.53
N LYS A 258 2.52 -3.47 -21.60
CA LYS A 258 2.64 -4.49 -22.64
C LYS A 258 2.37 -3.92 -24.03
N ALA A 259 1.32 -3.12 -24.20
CA ALA A 259 0.97 -2.49 -25.47
C ALA A 259 2.06 -1.54 -25.98
N ALA A 260 2.74 -0.83 -25.06
CA ALA A 260 3.86 0.06 -25.38
C ALA A 260 5.22 -0.66 -25.52
N GLY A 261 5.25 -2.00 -25.48
CA GLY A 261 6.51 -2.77 -25.60
C GLY A 261 7.45 -2.60 -24.40
N ILE A 262 6.95 -2.19 -23.24
CA ILE A 262 7.77 -1.94 -22.04
C ILE A 262 7.98 -3.26 -21.29
N ALA A 263 9.15 -3.88 -21.50
CA ALA A 263 9.54 -5.15 -20.90
C ALA A 263 10.31 -4.94 -19.58
N VAL A 264 9.65 -4.36 -18.57
CA VAL A 264 10.23 -4.15 -17.23
C VAL A 264 9.59 -5.13 -16.26
N ALA A 265 10.39 -6.10 -15.78
CA ALA A 265 9.91 -7.14 -14.87
C ALA A 265 9.37 -6.52 -13.57
N GLY A 266 8.17 -6.94 -13.15
CA GLY A 266 7.55 -6.45 -11.91
C GLY A 266 7.02 -5.00 -11.98
N LEU A 267 6.92 -4.40 -13.17
CA LEU A 267 6.33 -3.09 -13.33
C LEU A 267 4.87 -3.08 -12.89
N GLY A 268 4.52 -2.14 -12.07
CA GLY A 268 3.15 -1.88 -11.61
C GLY A 268 3.06 -0.44 -11.09
N VAL A 269 1.96 -0.11 -10.45
CA VAL A 269 1.74 1.27 -9.94
C VAL A 269 2.86 1.73 -9.00
N HIS A 270 3.45 0.82 -8.23
CA HIS A 270 4.59 1.17 -7.38
C HIS A 270 5.85 1.51 -8.20
N GLY A 271 6.04 0.85 -9.34
CA GLY A 271 7.09 1.20 -10.32
C GLY A 271 6.86 2.60 -10.92
N LEU A 272 5.62 2.97 -11.27
CA LEU A 272 5.32 4.32 -11.74
C LEU A 272 5.59 5.39 -10.66
N ARG A 273 5.30 5.08 -9.41
CA ARG A 273 5.64 5.95 -8.29
C ARG A 273 7.16 6.07 -8.09
N ALA A 274 7.91 4.98 -8.27
CA ALA A 274 9.37 5.01 -8.27
C ALA A 274 9.89 5.86 -9.42
N THR A 275 9.32 5.72 -10.63
CA THR A 275 9.63 6.55 -11.81
C THR A 275 9.44 8.03 -11.51
N ALA A 276 8.28 8.42 -10.96
CA ALA A 276 8.00 9.81 -10.61
C ALA A 276 9.00 10.37 -9.58
N ALA A 277 9.33 9.57 -8.56
CA ALA A 277 10.28 9.98 -7.53
C ALA A 277 11.71 10.12 -8.05
N THR A 278 12.18 9.13 -8.82
CA THR A 278 13.51 9.12 -9.43
C THR A 278 13.65 10.30 -10.39
N ASN A 279 12.68 10.49 -11.30
CA ASN A 279 12.69 11.59 -12.24
C ASN A 279 12.72 12.96 -11.53
N ALA A 280 11.91 13.16 -10.48
CA ALA A 280 11.95 14.40 -9.71
C ALA A 280 13.32 14.66 -9.06
N LEU A 281 13.95 13.63 -8.51
CA LEU A 281 15.27 13.73 -7.88
C LEU A 281 16.37 13.98 -8.93
N GLU A 282 16.32 13.33 -10.09
CA GLU A 282 17.23 13.55 -11.21
C GLU A 282 17.14 14.99 -11.75
N HIS A 283 15.95 15.62 -11.65
CA HIS A 283 15.72 17.04 -11.98
C HIS A 283 15.87 17.96 -10.75
N GLU A 284 16.76 17.59 -9.83
CA GLU A 284 17.22 18.42 -8.71
C GLU A 284 16.17 18.76 -7.64
N ALA A 285 15.02 18.07 -7.62
CA ALA A 285 14.08 18.25 -6.52
C ALA A 285 14.71 17.87 -5.19
N ASP A 286 14.46 18.68 -4.16
CA ASP A 286 14.91 18.43 -2.80
C ASP A 286 14.27 17.15 -2.24
N ILE A 287 15.09 16.26 -1.65
CA ILE A 287 14.64 14.95 -1.18
C ILE A 287 13.58 15.03 -0.07
N ALA A 288 13.62 16.07 0.78
CA ALA A 288 12.63 16.25 1.83
C ALA A 288 11.30 16.73 1.23
N LYS A 289 11.34 17.56 0.17
CA LYS A 289 10.15 17.93 -0.60
C LYS A 289 9.56 16.73 -1.32
N VAL A 290 10.39 15.87 -1.92
CA VAL A 290 9.93 14.60 -2.56
C VAL A 290 9.33 13.66 -1.52
N GLN A 291 9.92 13.56 -0.32
CA GLN A 291 9.35 12.79 0.79
C GLN A 291 7.95 13.26 1.17
N ALA A 292 7.79 14.55 1.38
CA ALA A 292 6.51 15.17 1.74
C ALA A 292 5.46 14.99 0.62
N TRP A 293 5.85 15.23 -0.63
CA TRP A 293 5.03 15.05 -1.82
C TRP A 293 4.50 13.61 -1.95
N LEU A 294 5.37 12.62 -1.76
CA LEU A 294 5.00 11.21 -1.78
C LEU A 294 4.21 10.79 -0.51
N GLY A 295 4.31 11.53 0.59
CA GLY A 295 3.72 11.16 1.88
C GLY A 295 4.42 9.94 2.50
N HIS A 296 5.76 9.92 2.46
CA HIS A 296 6.56 8.94 3.18
C HIS A 296 6.79 9.39 4.62
N ALA A 297 6.49 8.50 5.58
CA ALA A 297 6.73 8.79 7.00
C ALA A 297 8.23 8.86 7.35
N ASN A 298 9.07 8.15 6.58
CA ASN A 298 10.51 8.09 6.80
C ASN A 298 11.26 8.44 5.50
N ILE A 299 12.25 9.31 5.60
CA ILE A 299 13.12 9.73 4.49
C ILE A 299 13.89 8.55 3.88
N SER A 300 14.24 7.54 4.68
CA SER A 300 14.90 6.33 4.19
C SER A 300 14.13 5.65 3.05
N THR A 301 12.80 5.76 3.04
CA THR A 301 11.97 5.23 1.96
C THR A 301 12.13 6.05 0.67
N THR A 302 12.37 7.36 0.79
CA THR A 302 12.60 8.23 -0.37
C THR A 302 14.01 8.07 -0.92
N LYS A 303 15.00 7.86 -0.03
CA LYS A 303 16.38 7.58 -0.44
C LYS A 303 16.52 6.37 -1.35
N LEU A 304 15.61 5.38 -1.27
CA LEU A 304 15.59 4.22 -2.17
C LEU A 304 15.32 4.59 -3.65
N TYR A 305 14.81 5.78 -3.91
CA TYR A 305 14.55 6.30 -5.26
C TYR A 305 15.64 7.25 -5.73
N ASP A 306 16.55 7.67 -4.85
CA ASP A 306 17.68 8.51 -5.22
C ASP A 306 18.74 7.65 -5.91
N ARG A 307 18.81 7.79 -7.22
CA ARG A 307 19.76 7.07 -8.08
C ARG A 307 20.84 7.98 -8.62
N ARG A 308 20.92 9.21 -8.10
CA ARG A 308 21.97 10.15 -8.50
C ARG A 308 23.29 9.59 -8.00
N ASP A 309 24.21 9.40 -8.90
CA ASP A 309 25.60 9.11 -8.54
C ASP A 309 26.17 10.32 -7.80
N SER A 310 26.92 10.06 -6.73
CA SER A 310 27.64 11.12 -6.02
C SER A 310 28.69 11.70 -6.96
N ARG A 311 28.37 12.77 -7.65
CA ARG A 311 29.36 13.52 -8.41
C ARG A 311 30.25 14.27 -7.42
N PRO A 312 31.57 14.29 -7.60
CA PRO A 312 32.47 15.02 -6.71
C PRO A 312 32.06 16.50 -6.54
N GLU A 313 31.60 17.13 -7.63
CA GLU A 313 31.11 18.52 -7.66
C GLU A 313 29.83 18.75 -6.84
N ASP A 314 29.01 17.72 -6.61
CA ASP A 314 27.81 17.77 -5.78
C ASP A 314 28.10 17.63 -4.28
N SER A 315 29.39 17.42 -3.92
CA SER A 315 29.78 17.26 -2.53
C SER A 315 29.41 18.50 -1.71
N PRO A 316 28.79 18.32 -0.54
CA PRO A 316 28.57 19.41 0.42
C PRO A 316 29.83 20.19 0.76
N THR A 317 31.01 19.59 0.60
CA THR A 317 32.31 20.23 0.80
C THR A 317 32.47 21.50 0.00
N PHE A 318 31.97 21.54 -1.24
CA PHE A 318 32.05 22.71 -2.10
C PHE A 318 30.96 23.77 -1.82
N LYS A 319 30.08 23.52 -0.85
CA LYS A 319 29.03 24.44 -0.40
C LYS A 319 29.29 25.01 0.99
N VAL A 320 30.47 24.75 1.54
CA VAL A 320 30.91 25.32 2.83
C VAL A 320 31.65 26.60 2.54
N TYR A 321 31.20 27.72 3.11
CA TYR A 321 31.83 29.03 3.07
C TYR A 321 32.00 29.54 4.48
N TYR A 322 33.16 30.13 4.77
CA TYR A 322 33.50 30.76 6.07
C TYR A 322 33.57 32.25 5.91
#